data_1514fe4a01c85c9a38704e5d4230309d
#
_entry.id   1514fe4a01c85c9a38704e5d4230309d
#
_cell.length_a   1.000
_cell.length_b   1.000
_cell.length_c   1.000
_cell.angle_alpha   90.00
_cell.angle_beta   90.00
_cell.angle_gamma   90.00
#
_symmetry.space_group_name_H-M   'P 1'
#
loop_
_entity.id
_entity.type
_entity.pdbx_description
1 polymer ?
#
loop_
_entity_poly.entity_id
_entity_poly.type
_entity_poly.pdbx_seq_one_letter_code
_entity_poly.pdbx_strand_id
1 'polypeptide(L)'
;MGTCPKARAQKSCGHVPKNHEEIFIVGNTYATLYYRSIRNMNTIKIKRVPVSVITKFKLWRQGKPSTRGRLQVNAKVGLFYSTSTGNTEAAAEWIQEKFAKHGDIAAPVDICEANVSDMQAFDSLIVGAPTWNTGADEGRSGTAWDDVLDELGALNLKGKKVAIFGCGDSVAYGDYFCDAIEELHAAFEPSGAELIGKTDPAGYDFSDSKSLVDGKFLGLPLDDDNEEDKTETRVENWCVQLVSEGMK
;
A
#
# COMPACT_ATOMS: atom_id res chain seq x y z
N MET A 1 -38.47 -10.40 25.51
CA MET A 1 -37.12 -10.97 25.32
C MET A 1 -36.51 -10.28 24.11
N GLY A 2 -35.76 -9.22 24.33
CA GLY A 2 -35.16 -8.40 23.25
C GLY A 2 -33.78 -8.94 22.93
N THR A 3 -33.54 -9.33 21.68
CA THR A 3 -32.24 -9.68 21.16
C THR A 3 -31.45 -8.44 20.89
N CYS A 4 -30.34 -8.27 21.62
CA CYS A 4 -29.33 -7.23 21.42
C CYS A 4 -28.59 -7.48 20.10
N PRO A 5 -28.40 -6.51 19.20
CA PRO A 5 -27.60 -6.68 18.02
C PRO A 5 -26.12 -6.75 18.43
N LYS A 6 -25.43 -7.81 17.97
CA LYS A 6 -23.97 -7.98 18.14
C LYS A 6 -23.26 -6.82 17.42
N ALA A 7 -22.64 -5.96 18.20
CA ALA A 7 -21.69 -4.98 17.69
C ALA A 7 -20.53 -5.74 17.01
N ARG A 8 -20.34 -5.53 15.72
CA ARG A 8 -19.19 -5.99 14.95
C ARG A 8 -17.98 -5.24 15.49
N ALA A 9 -17.08 -5.94 16.18
CA ALA A 9 -15.83 -5.36 16.62
C ALA A 9 -15.02 -4.97 15.37
N GLN A 10 -14.86 -3.66 15.17
CA GLN A 10 -13.87 -3.15 14.21
C GLN A 10 -12.50 -3.59 14.69
N LYS A 11 -11.85 -4.50 13.93
CA LYS A 11 -10.42 -4.73 14.06
C LYS A 11 -9.73 -3.43 13.66
N SER A 12 -9.06 -2.77 14.61
CA SER A 12 -8.16 -1.67 14.29
C SER A 12 -7.07 -2.21 13.38
N CYS A 13 -6.89 -1.57 12.23
CA CYS A 13 -5.73 -1.79 11.38
C CYS A 13 -4.49 -1.59 12.25
N GLY A 14 -3.79 -2.68 12.54
CA GLY A 14 -2.64 -2.68 13.44
C GLY A 14 -1.42 -2.10 12.73
N HIS A 15 -1.41 -0.78 12.54
CA HIS A 15 -0.16 -0.08 12.24
C HIS A 15 0.73 -0.20 13.48
N VAL A 16 1.67 -1.14 13.46
CA VAL A 16 2.73 -1.23 14.47
C VAL A 16 3.73 -0.14 14.12
N PRO A 17 3.80 0.97 14.88
CA PRO A 17 4.77 2.02 14.58
C PRO A 17 6.17 1.44 14.66
N LYS A 18 6.98 1.67 13.63
CA LYS A 18 8.39 1.19 13.51
C LYS A 18 9.28 1.64 14.67
N ASN A 19 8.82 2.59 15.52
CA ASN A 19 9.48 3.00 16.75
C ASN A 19 8.42 3.38 17.79
N HIS A 20 8.33 2.68 18.90
CA HIS A 20 7.57 3.13 20.06
C HIS A 20 8.29 4.31 20.71
N GLU A 21 7.78 5.51 20.52
CA GLU A 21 8.16 6.69 21.26
C GLU A 21 7.15 6.91 22.40
N GLU A 22 7.56 6.67 23.63
CA GLU A 22 6.79 7.10 24.79
C GLU A 22 7.29 8.45 25.26
N ILE A 23 6.40 9.44 25.32
CA ILE A 23 6.73 10.79 25.78
C ILE A 23 6.24 10.94 27.21
N PHE A 24 7.18 11.06 28.15
CA PHE A 24 6.86 11.45 29.52
C PHE A 24 7.27 12.91 29.76
N ILE A 25 6.33 13.74 30.17
CA ILE A 25 6.59 15.13 30.53
C ILE A 25 6.98 15.16 32.01
N VAL A 26 8.22 15.53 32.28
CA VAL A 26 8.73 15.72 33.65
C VAL A 26 9.12 17.19 33.80
N GLY A 27 8.19 18.02 34.29
CA GLY A 27 8.38 19.46 34.54
C GLY A 27 7.95 20.35 33.36
N ASN A 28 7.84 21.66 33.63
CA ASN A 28 7.30 22.65 32.68
C ASN A 28 8.24 23.05 31.52
N THR A 29 9.50 22.63 31.53
CA THR A 29 10.51 23.10 30.58
C THR A 29 11.15 22.06 29.70
N TYR A 30 11.18 20.80 30.12
CA TYR A 30 11.80 19.71 29.38
C TYR A 30 10.92 18.46 29.39
N ALA A 31 10.95 17.72 28.29
CA ALA A 31 10.34 16.39 28.19
C ALA A 31 11.39 15.33 27.89
N THR A 32 11.18 14.14 28.41
CA THR A 32 12.06 12.99 28.20
C THR A 32 11.42 12.07 27.17
N LEU A 33 12.16 11.82 26.08
CA LEU A 33 11.76 10.90 25.01
C LEU A 33 12.50 9.57 25.21
N TYR A 34 11.75 8.48 25.20
CA TYR A 34 12.28 7.12 25.25
C TYR A 34 12.13 6.46 23.88
N TYR A 35 13.25 6.03 23.31
CA TYR A 35 13.27 5.30 22.03
C TYR A 35 13.62 3.85 22.30
N ARG A 36 12.77 2.93 21.85
CA ARG A 36 13.08 1.50 21.87
C ARG A 36 13.33 1.05 20.45
N SER A 37 14.54 0.59 20.16
CA SER A 37 14.87 0.04 18.84
C SER A 37 14.33 -1.37 18.69
N ILE A 38 13.64 -1.64 17.59
CA ILE A 38 13.12 -2.99 17.26
C ILE A 38 14.27 -3.98 17.03
N ARG A 39 15.41 -3.51 16.52
CA ARG A 39 16.59 -4.38 16.26
C ARG A 39 17.36 -4.79 17.53
N ASN A 40 17.14 -4.12 18.64
CA ASN A 40 17.78 -4.48 19.92
C ASN A 40 16.88 -4.05 21.09
N MET A 41 16.05 -4.99 21.54
CA MET A 41 15.05 -4.77 22.59
C MET A 41 15.62 -4.37 23.95
N ASN A 42 16.93 -4.49 24.15
CA ASN A 42 17.60 -4.16 25.42
C ASN A 42 18.19 -2.75 25.43
N THR A 43 18.11 -1.99 24.36
CA THR A 43 18.70 -0.64 24.29
C THR A 43 17.60 0.41 24.30
N ILE A 44 17.48 1.14 25.41
CA ILE A 44 16.62 2.32 25.53
C ILE A 44 17.52 3.56 25.36
N LYS A 45 17.24 4.36 24.34
CA LYS A 45 17.89 5.68 24.17
C LYS A 45 16.99 6.74 24.79
N ILE A 46 17.55 7.54 25.68
CA ILE A 46 16.85 8.62 26.38
C ILE A 46 17.36 9.97 25.82
N LYS A 47 16.43 10.82 25.37
CA LYS A 47 16.76 12.16 24.92
C LYS A 47 15.89 13.20 25.64
N ARG A 48 16.52 14.21 26.23
CA ARG A 48 15.82 15.36 26.81
C ARG A 48 15.69 16.46 25.75
N VAL A 49 14.48 16.96 25.54
CA VAL A 49 14.20 18.03 24.59
C VAL A 49 13.34 19.13 25.24
N PRO A 50 13.54 20.41 24.88
CA PRO A 50 12.69 21.49 25.36
C PRO A 50 11.23 21.29 24.99
N VAL A 51 10.28 21.61 25.85
CA VAL A 51 8.85 21.51 25.62
C VAL A 51 8.40 22.29 24.37
N SER A 52 9.09 23.42 24.07
CA SER A 52 8.83 24.19 22.85
C SER A 52 9.07 23.44 21.55
N VAL A 53 9.98 22.46 21.56
CA VAL A 53 10.21 21.57 20.39
C VAL A 53 9.08 20.55 20.25
N ILE A 54 8.55 20.07 21.39
CA ILE A 54 7.46 19.09 21.40
C ILE A 54 6.15 19.72 20.91
N THR A 55 5.92 21.00 21.23
CA THR A 55 4.73 21.71 20.76
C THR A 55 4.73 21.81 19.22
N LYS A 56 5.89 22.03 18.60
CA LYS A 56 6.04 22.00 17.14
C LYS A 56 5.86 20.58 16.57
N PHE A 57 6.38 19.56 17.25
CA PHE A 57 6.21 18.17 16.88
C PHE A 57 4.76 17.66 17.05
N LYS A 58 4.07 18.12 18.11
CA LYS A 58 2.64 17.81 18.32
C LYS A 58 1.74 18.47 17.29
N LEU A 59 2.07 19.67 16.81
CA LEU A 59 1.39 20.35 15.71
C LEU A 59 1.65 19.67 14.35
N TRP A 60 2.80 19.02 14.19
CA TRP A 60 3.10 18.21 13.00
C TRP A 60 2.50 16.81 13.08
N ARG A 61 2.37 16.20 14.30
CA ARG A 61 1.72 14.92 14.58
C ARG A 61 0.20 15.00 14.82
N GLN A 62 -0.37 16.16 15.01
CA GLN A 62 -1.78 16.38 14.72
C GLN A 62 -1.90 16.40 13.19
N GLY A 63 -1.45 15.28 12.63
CA GLY A 63 -1.85 14.85 11.32
C GLY A 63 -3.33 15.12 11.21
N LYS A 64 -3.70 15.73 10.10
CA LYS A 64 -5.05 16.05 9.67
C LYS A 64 -6.06 15.18 10.41
N PRO A 65 -7.10 15.76 11.04
CA PRO A 65 -8.11 14.93 11.66
C PRO A 65 -8.46 13.86 10.65
N SER A 66 -8.48 12.59 11.07
CA SER A 66 -9.15 11.53 10.34
C SER A 66 -10.63 11.91 10.28
N THR A 67 -10.91 12.91 9.47
CA THR A 67 -12.17 12.99 8.80
C THR A 67 -12.07 11.81 7.83
N ARG A 68 -12.95 10.82 7.95
CA ARG A 68 -13.42 10.06 6.80
C ARG A 68 -13.85 11.09 5.76
N GLY A 69 -12.83 11.72 5.17
CA GLY A 69 -12.96 12.76 4.18
C GLY A 69 -13.34 12.02 2.91
N ARG A 70 -14.51 12.34 2.42
CA ARG A 70 -14.88 12.12 1.04
C ARG A 70 -13.63 12.37 0.23
N LEU A 71 -13.08 11.28 -0.38
CA LEU A 71 -11.92 11.34 -1.28
C LEU A 71 -12.12 12.54 -2.21
N GLN A 72 -11.09 13.37 -2.39
CA GLN A 72 -11.19 14.52 -3.30
C GLN A 72 -11.35 13.97 -4.71
N VAL A 73 -12.60 13.91 -5.18
CA VAL A 73 -13.03 13.33 -6.46
C VAL A 73 -12.64 14.22 -7.65
N ASN A 74 -11.53 14.93 -7.57
CA ASN A 74 -11.02 15.71 -8.70
C ASN A 74 -9.86 15.00 -9.42
N ALA A 75 -9.21 14.03 -8.80
CA ALA A 75 -8.16 13.24 -9.43
C ALA A 75 -8.79 12.15 -10.31
N LYS A 76 -8.24 11.94 -11.50
CA LYS A 76 -8.75 10.95 -12.46
C LYS A 76 -8.29 9.54 -12.12
N VAL A 77 -7.09 9.40 -11.56
CA VAL A 77 -6.50 8.13 -11.17
C VAL A 77 -6.54 7.97 -9.67
N GLY A 78 -7.20 6.93 -9.17
CA GLY A 78 -7.18 6.52 -7.77
C GLY A 78 -5.97 5.63 -7.50
N LEU A 79 -5.31 5.81 -6.36
CA LEU A 79 -4.17 5.00 -5.94
C LEU A 79 -4.46 4.38 -4.56
N PHE A 80 -4.60 3.07 -4.54
CA PHE A 80 -4.92 2.31 -3.34
C PHE A 80 -3.86 1.25 -3.07
N TYR A 81 -3.52 1.06 -1.82
CA TYR A 81 -2.55 0.05 -1.43
C TYR A 81 -2.91 -0.57 -0.09
N SER A 82 -2.23 -1.64 0.26
CA SER A 82 -2.09 -2.08 1.63
C SER A 82 -0.64 -2.45 1.90
N THR A 83 -0.21 -2.33 3.14
CA THR A 83 1.18 -2.58 3.52
C THR A 83 1.26 -3.20 4.90
N SER A 84 2.33 -3.95 5.17
CA SER A 84 2.63 -4.47 6.51
C SER A 84 3.96 -3.93 7.03
N THR A 85 4.98 -3.81 6.19
CA THR A 85 6.32 -3.32 6.56
C THR A 85 6.61 -1.90 6.10
N GLY A 86 5.78 -1.37 5.18
CA GLY A 86 5.93 -0.03 4.61
C GLY A 86 6.51 -0.01 3.20
N ASN A 87 6.99 -1.13 2.64
CA ASN A 87 7.56 -1.15 1.29
C ASN A 87 6.51 -0.82 0.22
N THR A 88 5.29 -1.38 0.35
CA THR A 88 4.19 -1.07 -0.59
C THR A 88 3.72 0.38 -0.48
N GLU A 89 3.73 0.95 0.74
CA GLU A 89 3.44 2.38 0.96
C GLU A 89 4.48 3.25 0.25
N ALA A 90 5.77 2.97 0.45
CA ALA A 90 6.85 3.69 -0.21
C ALA A 90 6.76 3.59 -1.75
N ALA A 91 6.45 2.40 -2.27
CA ALA A 91 6.22 2.20 -3.70
C ALA A 91 5.03 3.02 -4.21
N ALA A 92 3.93 3.09 -3.46
CA ALA A 92 2.77 3.92 -3.80
C ALA A 92 3.12 5.41 -3.82
N GLU A 93 3.94 5.89 -2.87
CA GLU A 93 4.44 7.28 -2.87
C GLU A 93 5.30 7.57 -4.12
N TRP A 94 6.20 6.66 -4.50
CA TRP A 94 6.96 6.76 -5.75
C TRP A 94 6.06 6.82 -6.98
N ILE A 95 5.05 5.93 -7.06
CA ILE A 95 4.08 5.91 -8.17
C ILE A 95 3.35 7.23 -8.23
N GLN A 96 2.88 7.77 -7.12
CA GLN A 96 2.20 9.05 -7.07
C GLN A 96 3.09 10.19 -7.56
N GLU A 97 4.35 10.24 -7.10
CA GLU A 97 5.31 11.28 -7.52
C GLU A 97 5.62 11.21 -9.02
N LYS A 98 5.88 10.00 -9.55
CA LYS A 98 6.25 9.84 -10.96
C LYS A 98 5.05 10.04 -11.87
N PHE A 99 3.89 9.45 -11.54
CA PHE A 99 2.69 9.58 -12.36
C PHE A 99 2.12 11.01 -12.38
N ALA A 100 2.27 11.78 -11.31
CA ALA A 100 1.84 13.19 -11.24
C ALA A 100 2.50 14.09 -12.32
N LYS A 101 3.61 13.65 -12.91
CA LYS A 101 4.24 14.35 -14.04
C LYS A 101 3.46 14.16 -15.36
N HIS A 102 2.57 13.19 -15.41
CA HIS A 102 1.86 12.75 -16.62
C HIS A 102 0.35 12.91 -16.53
N GLY A 103 -0.23 12.94 -15.33
CA GLY A 103 -1.67 13.00 -15.15
C GLY A 103 -2.10 13.30 -13.72
N ASP A 104 -3.40 13.44 -13.55
CA ASP A 104 -4.05 13.73 -12.27
C ASP A 104 -4.21 12.41 -11.47
N ILE A 105 -3.41 12.24 -10.43
CA ILE A 105 -3.44 11.08 -9.54
C ILE A 105 -3.75 11.52 -8.11
N ALA A 106 -4.59 10.75 -7.42
CA ALA A 106 -4.90 10.97 -6.00
C ALA A 106 -3.68 10.65 -5.12
N ALA A 107 -3.65 11.21 -3.92
CA ALA A 107 -2.74 10.73 -2.89
C ALA A 107 -3.01 9.24 -2.61
N PRO A 108 -1.97 8.43 -2.33
CA PRO A 108 -2.14 7.02 -2.02
C PRO A 108 -2.98 6.84 -0.75
N VAL A 109 -3.89 5.87 -0.79
CA VAL A 109 -4.81 5.56 0.30
C VAL A 109 -4.65 4.09 0.70
N ASP A 110 -4.39 3.82 1.97
CA ASP A 110 -4.45 2.45 2.48
C ASP A 110 -5.89 1.95 2.41
N ILE A 111 -6.10 0.77 1.84
CA ILE A 111 -7.43 0.18 1.66
C ILE A 111 -8.18 -0.02 2.98
N CYS A 112 -7.46 -0.19 4.09
CA CYS A 112 -8.08 -0.27 5.41
C CYS A 112 -8.78 1.03 5.86
N GLU A 113 -8.43 2.17 5.25
CA GLU A 113 -9.02 3.49 5.53
C GLU A 113 -10.09 3.90 4.49
N ALA A 114 -10.23 3.13 3.41
CA ALA A 114 -11.15 3.41 2.30
C ALA A 114 -12.38 2.51 2.31
N ASN A 115 -13.42 2.92 1.57
CA ASN A 115 -14.46 1.99 1.17
C ASN A 115 -14.18 1.55 -0.27
N VAL A 116 -14.31 0.26 -0.54
CA VAL A 116 -14.09 -0.32 -1.88
C VAL A 116 -14.94 0.39 -2.94
N SER A 117 -16.19 0.75 -2.59
CA SER A 117 -17.10 1.48 -3.48
C SER A 117 -16.56 2.85 -3.94
N ASP A 118 -15.66 3.48 -3.18
CA ASP A 118 -15.08 4.78 -3.52
C ASP A 118 -14.17 4.68 -4.76
N MET A 119 -13.64 3.50 -5.07
CA MET A 119 -12.86 3.23 -6.27
C MET A 119 -13.63 3.55 -7.56
N GLN A 120 -14.97 3.39 -7.53
CA GLN A 120 -15.81 3.67 -8.70
C GLN A 120 -15.87 5.17 -9.06
N ALA A 121 -15.43 6.06 -8.20
CA ALA A 121 -15.41 7.50 -8.46
C ALA A 121 -14.27 7.95 -9.38
N PHE A 122 -13.25 7.12 -9.57
CA PHE A 122 -12.08 7.40 -10.40
C PHE A 122 -12.27 6.89 -11.83
N ASP A 123 -11.58 7.51 -12.78
CA ASP A 123 -11.59 7.09 -14.20
C ASP A 123 -10.67 5.88 -14.43
N SER A 124 -9.60 5.79 -13.64
CA SER A 124 -8.65 4.68 -13.64
C SER A 124 -8.16 4.40 -12.23
N LEU A 125 -7.60 3.21 -12.00
CA LEU A 125 -7.08 2.80 -10.70
C LEU A 125 -5.67 2.25 -10.81
N ILE A 126 -4.84 2.55 -9.82
CA ILE A 126 -3.60 1.84 -9.54
C ILE A 126 -3.78 1.21 -8.15
N VAL A 127 -3.49 -0.09 -8.04
CA VAL A 127 -3.64 -0.82 -6.77
C VAL A 127 -2.40 -1.61 -6.46
N GLY A 128 -2.06 -1.74 -5.16
CA GLY A 128 -0.85 -2.44 -4.76
C GLY A 128 -0.96 -3.24 -3.49
N ALA A 129 -0.29 -4.40 -3.46
CA ALA A 129 -0.22 -5.27 -2.30
C ALA A 129 1.18 -5.89 -2.12
N PRO A 130 1.61 -6.18 -0.88
CA PRO A 130 2.78 -7.01 -0.64
C PRO A 130 2.39 -8.48 -0.73
N THR A 131 3.35 -9.35 -1.01
CA THR A 131 3.19 -10.79 -0.95
C THR A 131 3.71 -11.31 0.39
N TRP A 132 2.79 -11.74 1.28
CA TRP A 132 3.13 -12.17 2.62
C TRP A 132 2.87 -13.64 2.90
N ASN A 133 1.77 -14.17 2.42
CA ASN A 133 1.37 -15.55 2.68
C ASN A 133 1.85 -16.47 1.56
N THR A 134 3.15 -16.46 1.32
CA THR A 134 3.81 -17.29 0.32
C THR A 134 3.49 -18.77 0.52
N GLY A 135 2.81 -19.37 -0.44
CA GLY A 135 2.40 -20.77 -0.38
C GLY A 135 1.32 -21.10 0.65
N ALA A 136 0.75 -20.10 1.30
CA ALA A 136 -0.46 -20.24 2.09
C ALA A 136 -1.69 -20.37 1.19
N ASP A 137 -2.86 -20.53 1.81
CA ASP A 137 -4.13 -20.62 1.10
C ASP A 137 -4.28 -19.50 0.07
N GLU A 138 -4.84 -19.82 -1.09
CA GLU A 138 -5.12 -18.87 -2.17
C GLU A 138 -5.93 -17.66 -1.68
N GLY A 139 -5.68 -16.48 -2.29
CA GLY A 139 -6.44 -15.26 -2.03
C GLY A 139 -6.04 -14.55 -0.75
N ARG A 140 -4.74 -14.56 -0.37
CA ARG A 140 -4.27 -13.91 0.85
C ARG A 140 -2.96 -13.16 0.68
N SER A 141 -3.06 -11.87 0.49
CA SER A 141 -1.92 -10.97 0.57
C SER A 141 -1.36 -10.83 2.00
N GLY A 142 -2.13 -11.26 3.00
CA GLY A 142 -1.82 -11.06 4.42
C GLY A 142 -2.07 -9.62 4.90
N THR A 143 -2.84 -8.85 4.17
CA THR A 143 -3.13 -7.44 4.45
C THR A 143 -4.63 -7.15 4.44
N ALA A 144 -5.01 -5.88 4.53
CA ALA A 144 -6.41 -5.47 4.49
C ALA A 144 -7.11 -5.77 3.15
N TRP A 145 -6.38 -6.09 2.09
CA TRP A 145 -6.98 -6.57 0.84
C TRP A 145 -7.79 -7.84 1.06
N ASP A 146 -7.32 -8.76 1.91
CA ASP A 146 -7.97 -10.04 2.17
C ASP A 146 -9.40 -9.88 2.73
N ASP A 147 -9.67 -8.77 3.41
CA ASP A 147 -10.99 -8.47 3.97
C ASP A 147 -11.99 -7.97 2.89
N VAL A 148 -11.50 -7.55 1.71
CA VAL A 148 -12.31 -6.87 0.67
C VAL A 148 -12.20 -7.50 -0.72
N LEU A 149 -11.38 -8.54 -0.92
CA LEU A 149 -11.19 -9.19 -2.23
C LEU A 149 -12.51 -9.58 -2.89
N ASP A 150 -13.43 -10.17 -2.13
CA ASP A 150 -14.74 -10.60 -2.61
C ASP A 150 -15.63 -9.44 -3.09
N GLU A 151 -15.37 -8.21 -2.63
CA GLU A 151 -16.14 -7.03 -2.99
C GLU A 151 -15.66 -6.40 -4.32
N LEU A 152 -14.39 -6.64 -4.71
CA LEU A 152 -13.77 -6.02 -5.88
C LEU A 152 -14.45 -6.42 -7.18
N GLY A 153 -14.78 -7.69 -7.34
CA GLY A 153 -15.49 -8.21 -8.52
C GLY A 153 -16.90 -7.68 -8.70
N ALA A 154 -17.54 -7.18 -7.63
CA ALA A 154 -18.86 -6.57 -7.66
C ALA A 154 -18.85 -5.09 -8.07
N LEU A 155 -17.68 -4.46 -8.15
CA LEU A 155 -17.56 -3.09 -8.63
C LEU A 155 -17.95 -2.98 -10.10
N ASN A 156 -18.52 -1.85 -10.49
CA ASN A 156 -18.75 -1.54 -11.90
C ASN A 156 -17.60 -0.68 -12.43
N LEU A 157 -16.57 -1.34 -12.95
CA LEU A 157 -15.39 -0.67 -13.52
C LEU A 157 -15.33 -0.79 -15.04
N LYS A 158 -16.46 -1.10 -15.70
CA LYS A 158 -16.53 -1.23 -17.16
C LYS A 158 -16.05 0.05 -17.85
N GLY A 159 -15.05 -0.11 -18.74
CA GLY A 159 -14.42 0.99 -19.47
C GLY A 159 -13.38 1.77 -18.67
N LYS A 160 -13.07 1.34 -17.46
CA LYS A 160 -11.99 1.90 -16.63
C LYS A 160 -10.76 1.01 -16.69
N LYS A 161 -9.59 1.62 -16.55
CA LYS A 161 -8.31 0.90 -16.53
C LYS A 161 -7.88 0.65 -15.09
N VAL A 162 -7.40 -0.56 -14.82
CA VAL A 162 -6.81 -0.93 -13.54
C VAL A 162 -5.41 -1.47 -13.79
N ALA A 163 -4.44 -0.94 -13.08
CA ALA A 163 -3.06 -1.40 -13.08
C ALA A 163 -2.66 -1.84 -11.67
N ILE A 164 -1.83 -2.87 -11.59
CA ILE A 164 -1.49 -3.52 -10.33
C ILE A 164 0.01 -3.48 -10.13
N PHE A 165 0.46 -3.20 -8.91
CA PHE A 165 1.86 -3.38 -8.50
C PHE A 165 1.93 -4.26 -7.26
N GLY A 166 3.05 -4.91 -7.07
CA GLY A 166 3.25 -5.78 -5.92
C GLY A 166 4.67 -5.70 -5.39
N CYS A 167 4.83 -5.84 -4.07
CA CYS A 167 6.13 -5.97 -3.44
C CYS A 167 6.35 -7.41 -3.01
N GLY A 168 7.58 -7.92 -3.25
CA GLY A 168 8.01 -9.25 -2.85
C GLY A 168 9.49 -9.26 -2.54
N ASP A 169 10.00 -10.36 -2.02
CA ASP A 169 11.40 -10.62 -1.75
C ASP A 169 11.83 -11.80 -2.63
N SER A 170 12.58 -11.51 -3.69
CA SER A 170 12.99 -12.50 -4.69
C SER A 170 14.04 -13.48 -4.17
N VAL A 171 14.78 -13.10 -3.12
CA VAL A 171 15.86 -13.94 -2.54
C VAL A 171 15.31 -14.86 -1.46
N ALA A 172 14.54 -14.32 -0.49
CA ALA A 172 14.04 -15.13 0.59
C ALA A 172 12.78 -15.93 0.20
N TYR A 173 11.99 -15.43 -0.75
CA TYR A 173 10.71 -16.01 -1.17
C TYR A 173 10.56 -16.07 -2.70
N GLY A 174 11.64 -16.41 -3.39
CA GLY A 174 11.70 -16.42 -4.86
C GLY A 174 10.73 -17.37 -5.54
N ASP A 175 10.20 -18.40 -4.85
CA ASP A 175 9.18 -19.32 -5.37
C ASP A 175 7.76 -18.72 -5.38
N TYR A 176 7.58 -17.54 -4.78
CA TYR A 176 6.28 -16.87 -4.61
C TYR A 176 6.39 -15.37 -4.92
N PHE A 177 7.33 -15.01 -5.78
CA PHE A 177 7.70 -13.62 -6.01
C PHE A 177 6.52 -12.80 -6.54
N CYS A 178 6.06 -11.82 -5.75
CA CYS A 178 4.96 -10.92 -6.08
C CYS A 178 3.64 -11.59 -6.44
N ASP A 179 3.32 -12.76 -5.88
CA ASP A 179 2.11 -13.53 -6.16
C ASP A 179 0.81 -12.74 -5.91
N ALA A 180 0.82 -11.78 -4.98
CA ALA A 180 -0.34 -10.93 -4.70
C ALA A 180 -0.82 -10.10 -5.89
N ILE A 181 0.02 -9.89 -6.92
CA ILE A 181 -0.41 -9.24 -8.17
C ILE A 181 -1.45 -10.10 -8.88
N GLU A 182 -1.25 -11.42 -8.93
CA GLU A 182 -2.20 -12.34 -9.55
C GLU A 182 -3.53 -12.36 -8.79
N GLU A 183 -3.49 -12.40 -7.46
CA GLU A 183 -4.68 -12.40 -6.62
C GLU A 183 -5.54 -11.14 -6.85
N LEU A 184 -4.92 -9.96 -6.86
CA LEU A 184 -5.62 -8.72 -7.17
C LEU A 184 -6.13 -8.72 -8.62
N HIS A 185 -5.34 -9.21 -9.58
CA HIS A 185 -5.74 -9.29 -10.98
C HIS A 185 -7.00 -10.12 -11.12
N ALA A 186 -7.03 -11.33 -10.55
CA ALA A 186 -8.19 -12.22 -10.56
C ALA A 186 -9.41 -11.61 -9.85
N ALA A 187 -9.21 -10.88 -8.75
CA ALA A 187 -10.29 -10.24 -8.02
C ALA A 187 -10.91 -9.06 -8.78
N PHE A 188 -10.13 -8.30 -9.57
CA PHE A 188 -10.64 -7.20 -10.39
C PHE A 188 -11.23 -7.63 -11.72
N GLU A 189 -10.87 -8.80 -12.26
CA GLU A 189 -11.34 -9.28 -13.57
C GLU A 189 -12.88 -9.25 -13.71
N PRO A 190 -13.67 -9.74 -12.72
CA PRO A 190 -15.12 -9.74 -12.82
C PRO A 190 -15.76 -8.35 -12.81
N SER A 191 -15.05 -7.31 -12.35
CA SER A 191 -15.54 -5.93 -12.31
C SER A 191 -15.76 -5.31 -13.69
N GLY A 192 -15.25 -5.96 -14.76
CA GLY A 192 -15.29 -5.47 -16.13
C GLY A 192 -14.25 -4.38 -16.44
N ALA A 193 -13.25 -4.21 -15.56
CA ALA A 193 -12.11 -3.33 -15.81
C ALA A 193 -11.22 -3.84 -16.94
N GLU A 194 -10.54 -2.93 -17.62
CA GLU A 194 -9.41 -3.24 -18.50
C GLU A 194 -8.14 -3.30 -17.66
N LEU A 195 -7.60 -4.52 -17.45
CA LEU A 195 -6.38 -4.74 -16.69
C LEU A 195 -5.17 -4.47 -17.58
N ILE A 196 -4.34 -3.49 -17.19
CA ILE A 196 -3.21 -2.98 -17.95
C ILE A 196 -1.92 -2.97 -17.14
N GLY A 197 -0.80 -2.59 -17.74
CA GLY A 197 0.47 -2.40 -17.04
C GLY A 197 1.26 -3.70 -16.85
N LYS A 198 1.05 -4.71 -17.69
CA LYS A 198 1.85 -5.94 -17.70
C LYS A 198 3.31 -5.63 -17.99
N THR A 199 4.25 -6.24 -17.25
CA THR A 199 5.68 -5.98 -17.39
C THR A 199 6.46 -7.21 -17.86
N ASP A 200 7.62 -6.97 -18.45
CA ASP A 200 8.53 -8.02 -18.89
C ASP A 200 9.33 -8.55 -17.68
N PRO A 201 9.56 -9.88 -17.57
CA PRO A 201 10.34 -10.45 -16.49
C PRO A 201 11.87 -10.21 -16.65
N ALA A 202 12.32 -9.66 -17.75
CA ALA A 202 13.74 -9.37 -17.97
C ALA A 202 14.30 -8.42 -16.91
N GLY A 203 15.38 -8.81 -16.26
CA GLY A 203 16.05 -8.02 -15.21
C GLY A 203 15.54 -8.30 -13.80
N TYR A 204 14.72 -9.33 -13.62
CA TYR A 204 14.35 -9.89 -12.33
C TYR A 204 15.04 -11.26 -12.15
N ASP A 205 15.42 -11.57 -10.91
CA ASP A 205 15.97 -12.86 -10.52
C ASP A 205 15.05 -13.48 -9.45
N PHE A 206 14.31 -14.51 -9.82
CA PHE A 206 13.34 -15.21 -8.96
C PHE A 206 13.18 -16.65 -9.46
N SER A 207 12.64 -17.54 -8.63
CA SER A 207 12.46 -18.95 -8.99
C SER A 207 11.12 -19.17 -9.71
N ASP A 208 10.03 -18.66 -9.16
CA ASP A 208 8.66 -18.81 -9.68
C ASP A 208 7.75 -17.64 -9.24
N SER A 209 6.66 -17.43 -9.97
CA SER A 209 5.63 -16.43 -9.65
C SER A 209 4.30 -16.76 -10.31
N LYS A 210 3.22 -16.78 -9.53
CA LYS A 210 1.85 -16.89 -10.06
C LYS A 210 1.48 -15.69 -10.93
N SER A 211 2.11 -14.53 -10.68
CA SER A 211 1.87 -13.32 -11.48
C SER A 211 2.51 -13.37 -12.87
N LEU A 212 3.36 -14.35 -13.15
CA LEU A 212 3.98 -14.52 -14.47
C LEU A 212 3.10 -15.38 -15.36
N VAL A 213 2.31 -14.75 -16.20
CA VAL A 213 1.37 -15.40 -17.11
C VAL A 213 1.72 -15.05 -18.55
N ASP A 214 1.81 -16.08 -19.41
CA ASP A 214 2.17 -15.93 -20.83
C ASP A 214 3.49 -15.14 -21.05
N GLY A 215 4.46 -15.33 -20.15
CA GLY A 215 5.78 -14.71 -20.21
C GLY A 215 5.83 -13.24 -19.82
N LYS A 216 4.78 -12.70 -19.19
CA LYS A 216 4.73 -11.36 -18.62
C LYS A 216 4.15 -11.39 -17.22
N PHE A 217 4.66 -10.51 -16.35
CA PHE A 217 3.97 -10.22 -15.11
C PHE A 217 2.65 -9.51 -15.37
N LEU A 218 1.62 -9.83 -14.60
CA LEU A 218 0.29 -9.21 -14.69
C LEU A 218 0.27 -7.75 -14.19
N GLY A 219 1.40 -7.25 -13.70
CA GLY A 219 1.57 -5.90 -13.18
C GLY A 219 3.05 -5.55 -13.01
N LEU A 220 3.35 -4.62 -12.10
CA LEU A 220 4.71 -4.20 -11.76
C LEU A 220 5.19 -4.92 -10.50
N PRO A 221 6.11 -5.89 -10.57
CA PRO A 221 6.77 -6.44 -9.39
C PRO A 221 7.88 -5.50 -8.90
N LEU A 222 8.02 -5.36 -7.58
CA LEU A 222 9.06 -4.57 -6.92
C LEU A 222 9.70 -5.39 -5.81
N ASP A 223 11.00 -5.25 -5.65
CA ASP A 223 11.81 -5.93 -4.63
C ASP A 223 12.69 -4.90 -3.91
N ASP A 224 12.11 -4.20 -2.94
CA ASP A 224 12.83 -3.19 -2.18
C ASP A 224 13.83 -3.80 -1.18
N ASP A 225 13.66 -5.06 -0.82
CA ASP A 225 14.55 -5.72 0.14
C ASP A 225 15.90 -6.08 -0.50
N ASN A 226 15.94 -6.38 -1.80
CA ASN A 226 17.16 -6.79 -2.51
C ASN A 226 17.58 -5.85 -3.65
N GLU A 227 16.64 -5.09 -4.23
CA GLU A 227 16.83 -4.28 -5.44
C GLU A 227 16.28 -2.84 -5.28
N GLU A 228 16.41 -2.23 -4.09
CA GLU A 228 15.94 -0.87 -3.77
C GLU A 228 16.42 0.16 -4.80
N ASP A 229 17.65 0.01 -5.29
CA ASP A 229 18.25 0.89 -6.30
C ASP A 229 17.56 0.86 -7.67
N LYS A 230 16.76 -0.18 -7.95
CA LYS A 230 16.02 -0.33 -9.21
C LYS A 230 14.56 0.15 -9.10
N THR A 231 14.01 0.26 -7.90
CA THR A 231 12.59 0.56 -7.66
C THR A 231 12.16 1.86 -8.32
N GLU A 232 12.89 2.95 -8.11
CA GLU A 232 12.55 4.26 -8.70
C GLU A 232 12.49 4.19 -10.23
N THR A 233 13.49 3.57 -10.85
CA THR A 233 13.56 3.45 -12.32
C THR A 233 12.44 2.57 -12.87
N ARG A 234 12.13 1.44 -12.20
CA ARG A 234 11.02 0.55 -12.59
C ARG A 234 9.68 1.28 -12.53
N VAL A 235 9.44 2.01 -11.45
CA VAL A 235 8.22 2.80 -11.26
C VAL A 235 8.10 3.89 -12.33
N GLU A 236 9.17 4.63 -12.62
CA GLU A 236 9.14 5.70 -13.63
C GLU A 236 8.81 5.14 -15.02
N ASN A 237 9.49 4.07 -15.44
CA ASN A 237 9.23 3.42 -16.71
C ASN A 237 7.79 2.88 -16.80
N TRP A 238 7.29 2.30 -15.72
CA TRP A 238 5.94 1.77 -15.67
C TRP A 238 4.88 2.88 -15.74
N CYS A 239 5.08 4.00 -15.07
CA CYS A 239 4.18 5.16 -15.18
C CYS A 239 4.09 5.67 -16.63
N VAL A 240 5.21 5.74 -17.34
CA VAL A 240 5.24 6.09 -18.77
C VAL A 240 4.46 5.07 -19.61
N GLN A 241 4.65 3.77 -19.32
CA GLN A 241 3.91 2.69 -19.98
C GLN A 241 2.40 2.83 -19.74
N LEU A 242 1.95 3.02 -18.50
CA LEU A 242 0.53 3.17 -18.17
C LEU A 242 -0.13 4.32 -18.94
N VAL A 243 0.57 5.44 -19.06
CA VAL A 243 0.09 6.59 -19.87
C VAL A 243 -0.01 6.20 -21.34
N SER A 244 0.97 5.47 -21.89
CA SER A 244 0.96 5.00 -23.27
C SER A 244 -0.17 4.00 -23.54
N GLU A 245 -0.56 3.21 -22.52
CA GLU A 245 -1.70 2.31 -22.55
C GLU A 245 -3.03 3.02 -22.29
N GLY A 246 -3.00 4.35 -22.13
CA GLY A 246 -4.16 5.22 -22.06
C GLY A 246 -4.74 5.43 -20.66
N MET A 247 -3.98 5.17 -19.59
CA MET A 247 -4.33 5.62 -18.25
C MET A 247 -4.23 7.15 -18.17
N LYS A 248 -5.24 7.81 -17.63
CA LYS A 248 -5.32 9.28 -17.54
C LYS A 248 -6.32 9.73 -16.48
#